data_29c5f15448ba8b8466055b4b31cfc842
#
_entry.id   29c5f15448ba8b8466055b4b31cfc842
#
_cell.length_a   1.000
_cell.length_b   1.000
_cell.length_c   1.000
_cell.angle_alpha   90.00
_cell.angle_beta   90.00
_cell.angle_gamma   90.00
#
_symmetry.space_group_name_H-M   'P 1'
#
loop_
_entity.id
_entity.type
_entity.pdbx_description
1 polymer ?
#
loop_
_entity_poly.entity_id
_entity_poly.type
_entity_poly.pdbx_seq_one_letter_code
_entity_poly.pdbx_strand_id
1 'polypeptide(L)'
;MAIEGPLVPRNVTTVLSLDDVRLAGRTVLYRVDVNSPLDPSNGAFLDDSRLRSILGTLRDLSDSKVVIMGHQSRPGKIDFTDMAGHCDRLSRLIGQQIRFVGDICGDQAMTAIEEMHPGDKVFLDNVRMHPEEYGEKKVKAEDESSSEVVTRLSSVADAYVTDAFGAAHRNSPTLTGFTEEIPCI
;
A
#
# COMPACT_ATOMS: atom_id res chain seq x y z
N MET A 1 -23.79 -5.87 -8.27
CA MET A 1 -24.71 -5.67 -7.15
C MET A 1 -24.10 -4.54 -6.33
N ALA A 2 -24.75 -3.39 -6.22
CA ALA A 2 -24.20 -2.28 -5.45
C ALA A 2 -24.09 -2.69 -3.97
N ILE A 3 -22.92 -2.44 -3.37
CA ILE A 3 -22.69 -2.70 -1.94
C ILE A 3 -23.40 -1.58 -1.19
N GLU A 4 -24.57 -1.88 -0.61
CA GLU A 4 -25.38 -0.93 0.14
C GLU A 4 -24.85 -0.79 1.57
N GLY A 5 -24.68 0.45 2.02
CA GLY A 5 -24.36 0.87 3.38
C GLY A 5 -23.08 1.69 3.48
N PRO A 6 -22.96 2.54 4.51
CA PRO A 6 -21.76 3.34 4.73
C PRO A 6 -20.58 2.43 5.07
N LEU A 7 -19.41 2.77 4.51
CA LEU A 7 -18.15 2.06 4.75
C LEU A 7 -17.75 2.13 6.25
N VAL A 8 -18.02 3.26 6.88
CA VAL A 8 -17.70 3.56 8.28
C VAL A 8 -18.95 4.00 9.02
N PRO A 9 -19.18 3.56 10.28
CA PRO A 9 -20.27 4.07 11.11
C PRO A 9 -20.17 5.59 11.29
N ARG A 10 -21.29 6.31 11.19
CA ARG A 10 -21.34 7.75 11.49
C ARG A 10 -21.10 7.97 12.99
N ASN A 11 -20.17 8.87 13.34
CA ASN A 11 -19.77 9.27 14.70
C ASN A 11 -18.70 8.38 15.37
N VAL A 12 -17.65 8.01 14.66
CA VAL A 12 -16.50 7.33 15.27
C VAL A 12 -15.46 8.37 15.71
N THR A 13 -15.23 8.46 17.02
CA THR A 13 -14.12 9.19 17.64
C THR A 13 -12.95 8.25 18.03
N THR A 14 -13.03 6.99 17.67
CA THR A 14 -12.07 5.93 17.97
C THR A 14 -11.27 5.54 16.73
N VAL A 15 -10.06 5.03 16.96
CA VAL A 15 -9.27 4.39 15.90
C VAL A 15 -10.05 3.20 15.35
N LEU A 16 -10.27 3.16 14.05
CA LEU A 16 -10.94 2.06 13.37
C LEU A 16 -10.01 0.85 13.25
N SER A 17 -10.58 -0.33 13.36
CA SER A 17 -9.94 -1.61 13.04
C SER A 17 -10.65 -2.28 11.87
N LEU A 18 -10.05 -3.33 11.31
CA LEU A 18 -10.68 -4.12 10.24
C LEU A 18 -12.01 -4.76 10.66
N ASP A 19 -12.20 -5.01 11.97
CA ASP A 19 -13.44 -5.58 12.52
C ASP A 19 -14.61 -4.57 12.49
N ASP A 20 -14.30 -3.28 12.41
CA ASP A 20 -15.31 -2.20 12.45
C ASP A 20 -15.87 -1.87 11.06
N VAL A 21 -15.30 -2.41 9.97
CA VAL A 21 -15.58 -2.00 8.60
C VAL A 21 -15.89 -3.18 7.68
N ARG A 22 -16.65 -2.93 6.60
CA ARG A 22 -16.94 -3.94 5.58
C ARG A 22 -16.20 -3.61 4.29
N LEU A 23 -15.11 -4.34 4.05
CA LEU A 23 -14.23 -4.12 2.92
C LEU A 23 -14.38 -5.15 1.78
N ALA A 24 -15.24 -6.16 1.93
CA ALA A 24 -15.50 -7.15 0.88
C ALA A 24 -15.96 -6.48 -0.43
N GLY A 25 -15.26 -6.78 -1.53
CA GLY A 25 -15.48 -6.21 -2.85
C GLY A 25 -14.98 -4.77 -3.03
N ARG A 26 -14.49 -4.13 -1.98
CA ARG A 26 -13.94 -2.77 -2.01
C ARG A 26 -12.50 -2.74 -2.49
N THR A 27 -12.08 -1.62 -3.06
CA THR A 27 -10.69 -1.34 -3.39
C THR A 27 -9.99 -0.74 -2.16
N VAL A 28 -9.02 -1.45 -1.63
CA VAL A 28 -8.30 -1.10 -0.40
C VAL A 28 -6.86 -0.79 -0.72
N LEU A 29 -6.42 0.43 -0.45
CA LEU A 29 -5.01 0.78 -0.44
C LEU A 29 -4.40 0.23 0.85
N TYR A 30 -3.40 -0.62 0.75
CA TYR A 30 -2.76 -1.25 1.90
C TYR A 30 -1.29 -0.86 2.00
N ARG A 31 -0.98 0.02 2.95
CA ARG A 31 0.38 0.49 3.19
C ARG A 31 1.09 -0.40 4.19
N VAL A 32 2.21 -0.99 3.75
CA VAL A 32 2.94 -2.00 4.52
C VAL A 32 4.39 -1.57 4.81
N ASP A 33 4.96 -2.06 5.91
CA ASP A 33 6.39 -1.99 6.19
C ASP A 33 7.07 -3.32 5.82
N VAL A 34 7.57 -3.37 4.60
CA VAL A 34 8.28 -4.54 4.03
C VAL A 34 9.75 -4.24 3.74
N ASN A 35 10.28 -3.16 4.30
CA ASN A 35 11.69 -2.77 4.15
C ASN A 35 12.61 -3.81 4.81
N SER A 36 12.98 -4.83 4.07
CA SER A 36 13.72 -6.00 4.53
C SER A 36 15.22 -5.91 4.23
N PRO A 37 16.09 -6.53 5.03
CA PRO A 37 17.50 -6.63 4.69
C PRO A 37 17.68 -7.54 3.47
N LEU A 38 18.33 -7.01 2.43
CA LEU A 38 18.66 -7.73 1.21
C LEU A 38 20.17 -7.94 1.12
N ASP A 39 20.58 -9.09 0.58
CA ASP A 39 21.97 -9.33 0.18
C ASP A 39 22.30 -8.42 -1.01
N PRO A 40 23.25 -7.48 -0.87
CA PRO A 40 23.55 -6.53 -1.92
C PRO A 40 24.21 -7.17 -3.18
N SER A 41 24.66 -8.41 -3.07
CA SER A 41 25.30 -9.11 -4.20
C SER A 41 24.30 -9.74 -5.17
N ASN A 42 23.11 -10.11 -4.69
CA ASN A 42 22.12 -10.86 -5.47
C ASN A 42 20.67 -10.49 -5.22
N GLY A 43 20.39 -9.55 -4.30
CA GLY A 43 19.04 -9.10 -3.95
C GLY A 43 18.22 -10.11 -3.13
N ALA A 44 18.82 -11.19 -2.64
CA ALA A 44 18.10 -12.18 -1.84
C ALA A 44 17.71 -11.62 -0.47
N PHE A 45 16.54 -12.00 0.01
CA PHE A 45 16.10 -11.66 1.36
C PHE A 45 16.97 -12.38 2.40
N LEU A 46 17.63 -11.63 3.26
CA LEU A 46 18.32 -12.16 4.45
C LEU A 46 17.33 -12.44 5.59
N ASP A 47 16.22 -11.71 5.60
CA ASP A 47 15.11 -11.91 6.53
C ASP A 47 13.79 -11.50 5.85
N ASP A 48 12.75 -12.32 5.98
CA ASP A 48 11.40 -12.06 5.43
C ASP A 48 10.33 -11.86 6.51
N SER A 49 10.72 -11.65 7.76
CA SER A 49 9.81 -11.47 8.90
C SER A 49 8.79 -10.35 8.69
N ARG A 50 9.19 -9.25 8.04
CA ARG A 50 8.30 -8.14 7.70
C ARG A 50 7.23 -8.53 6.67
N LEU A 51 7.59 -9.33 5.66
CA LEU A 51 6.61 -9.88 4.71
C LEU A 51 5.66 -10.88 5.40
N ARG A 52 6.14 -11.62 6.38
CA ARG A 52 5.30 -12.55 7.15
C ARG A 52 4.34 -11.83 8.09
N SER A 53 4.73 -10.68 8.64
CA SER A 53 3.89 -9.94 9.59
C SER A 53 2.59 -9.43 8.97
N ILE A 54 2.57 -9.14 7.68
CA ILE A 54 1.40 -8.63 6.97
C ILE A 54 0.43 -9.71 6.45
N LEU A 55 0.78 -11.00 6.61
CA LEU A 55 -0.04 -12.10 6.08
C LEU A 55 -1.40 -12.22 6.77
N GLY A 56 -1.49 -11.84 8.04
CA GLY A 56 -2.75 -11.77 8.79
C GLY A 56 -3.74 -10.84 8.12
N THR A 57 -3.38 -9.58 8.02
CA THR A 57 -4.17 -8.52 7.37
C THR A 57 -4.54 -8.88 5.92
N LEU A 58 -3.61 -9.47 5.13
CA LEU A 58 -3.92 -9.90 3.77
C LEU A 58 -4.96 -11.03 3.70
N ARG A 59 -5.06 -11.86 4.73
CA ARG A 59 -6.12 -12.89 4.83
C ARG A 59 -7.46 -12.27 5.21
N ASP A 60 -7.45 -11.31 6.13
CA ASP A 60 -8.66 -10.57 6.53
C ASP A 60 -9.22 -9.76 5.35
N LEU A 61 -8.35 -9.31 4.43
CA LEU A 61 -8.71 -8.63 3.18
C LEU A 61 -8.91 -9.60 1.98
N SER A 62 -9.14 -10.90 2.22
CA SER A 62 -9.22 -11.91 1.14
C SER A 62 -10.27 -11.62 0.08
N ASP A 63 -11.40 -11.01 0.46
CA ASP A 63 -12.53 -10.71 -0.41
C ASP A 63 -12.50 -9.27 -0.97
N SER A 64 -11.45 -8.52 -0.68
CA SER A 64 -11.24 -7.15 -1.16
C SER A 64 -10.35 -7.15 -2.41
N LYS A 65 -10.34 -6.03 -3.13
CA LYS A 65 -9.32 -5.69 -4.13
C LYS A 65 -8.19 -4.97 -3.40
N VAL A 66 -7.03 -5.59 -3.24
CA VAL A 66 -5.96 -5.06 -2.38
C VAL A 66 -4.82 -4.47 -3.21
N VAL A 67 -4.59 -3.17 -3.06
CA VAL A 67 -3.48 -2.45 -3.69
C VAL A 67 -2.39 -2.25 -2.65
N ILE A 68 -1.34 -3.06 -2.73
CA ILE A 68 -0.23 -3.07 -1.76
C ILE A 68 0.79 -2.00 -2.12
N MET A 69 1.11 -1.15 -1.16
CA MET A 69 2.12 -0.10 -1.26
C MET A 69 3.22 -0.30 -0.23
N GLY A 70 4.46 -0.36 -0.66
CA GLY A 70 5.60 -0.54 0.23
C GLY A 70 6.81 0.25 -0.23
N HIS A 71 7.88 0.18 0.57
CA HIS A 71 9.17 0.71 0.16
C HIS A 71 10.30 -0.24 0.53
N GLN A 72 11.36 -0.20 -0.25
CA GLN A 72 12.63 -0.83 0.06
C GLN A 72 13.72 0.24 0.05
N SER A 73 14.38 0.41 1.20
CA SER A 73 15.51 1.31 1.39
C SER A 73 15.22 2.79 0.98
N ARG A 74 16.16 3.46 0.35
CA ARG A 74 16.04 4.85 -0.12
C ARG A 74 17.03 5.11 -1.26
N PRO A 75 16.75 6.07 -2.15
CA PRO A 75 17.67 6.47 -3.23
C PRO A 75 19.09 6.68 -2.73
N GLY A 76 20.06 6.18 -3.48
CA GLY A 76 21.48 6.23 -3.16
C GLY A 76 22.01 5.13 -2.21
N LYS A 77 21.17 4.22 -1.73
CA LYS A 77 21.59 3.04 -0.99
C LYS A 77 21.70 1.82 -1.91
N ILE A 78 22.64 0.91 -1.58
CA ILE A 78 22.95 -0.26 -2.39
C ILE A 78 21.79 -1.26 -2.48
N ASP A 79 20.92 -1.27 -1.48
CA ASP A 79 19.73 -2.12 -1.36
C ASP A 79 18.43 -1.41 -1.81
N PHE A 80 18.54 -0.22 -2.46
CA PHE A 80 17.42 0.46 -3.06
C PHE A 80 17.06 -0.20 -4.38
N THR A 81 15.86 -0.76 -4.46
CA THR A 81 15.37 -1.50 -5.63
C THR A 81 13.87 -1.33 -5.81
N ASP A 82 13.33 -1.83 -6.93
CA ASP A 82 11.91 -2.02 -7.16
C ASP A 82 11.28 -3.03 -6.18
N MET A 83 9.96 -3.19 -6.26
CA MET A 83 9.22 -4.11 -5.40
C MET A 83 8.93 -5.48 -6.04
N ALA A 84 9.49 -5.79 -7.22
CA ALA A 84 9.23 -7.05 -7.91
C ALA A 84 9.64 -8.27 -7.08
N GLY A 85 10.83 -8.23 -6.45
CA GLY A 85 11.30 -9.29 -5.57
C GLY A 85 10.44 -9.48 -4.32
N HIS A 86 9.92 -8.37 -3.76
CA HIS A 86 8.99 -8.41 -2.62
C HIS A 86 7.64 -9.01 -3.03
N CYS A 87 7.11 -8.64 -4.19
CA CYS A 87 5.89 -9.17 -4.74
C CYS A 87 5.97 -10.69 -4.98
N ASP A 88 7.06 -11.15 -5.60
CA ASP A 88 7.31 -12.58 -5.83
C ASP A 88 7.42 -13.36 -4.52
N ARG A 89 8.18 -12.83 -3.55
CA ARG A 89 8.30 -13.47 -2.23
C ARG A 89 6.97 -13.53 -1.49
N LEU A 90 6.19 -12.43 -1.50
CA LEU A 90 4.89 -12.36 -0.85
C LEU A 90 3.87 -13.30 -1.50
N SER A 91 3.86 -13.40 -2.84
CA SER A 91 3.02 -14.34 -3.59
C SER A 91 3.24 -15.79 -3.14
N ARG A 92 4.51 -16.18 -2.96
CA ARG A 92 4.86 -17.52 -2.44
C ARG A 92 4.41 -17.73 -0.99
N LEU A 93 4.55 -16.71 -0.14
CA LEU A 93 4.18 -16.79 1.28
C LEU A 93 2.67 -16.90 1.49
N ILE A 94 1.87 -16.20 0.68
CA ILE A 94 0.41 -16.24 0.78
C ILE A 94 -0.20 -17.41 0.00
N GLY A 95 0.56 -18.00 -0.94
CA GLY A 95 0.08 -19.07 -1.82
C GLY A 95 -0.89 -18.60 -2.91
N GLN A 96 -0.83 -17.30 -3.27
CA GLN A 96 -1.66 -16.67 -4.28
C GLN A 96 -0.81 -15.76 -5.18
N GLN A 97 -1.10 -15.74 -6.48
CA GLN A 97 -0.46 -14.81 -7.40
C GLN A 97 -0.85 -13.38 -7.06
N ILE A 98 0.16 -12.52 -6.86
CA ILE A 98 0.02 -11.07 -6.73
C ILE A 98 0.58 -10.46 -8.02
N ARG A 99 -0.15 -9.54 -8.64
CA ARG A 99 0.30 -8.83 -9.85
C ARG A 99 1.25 -7.70 -9.46
N PHE A 100 2.51 -7.78 -9.87
CA PHE A 100 3.42 -6.64 -9.75
C PHE A 100 3.13 -5.61 -10.85
N VAL A 101 3.17 -4.32 -10.48
CA VAL A 101 3.04 -3.19 -11.40
C VAL A 101 4.22 -2.26 -11.16
N GLY A 102 5.09 -2.11 -12.17
CA GLY A 102 6.29 -1.25 -12.14
C GLY A 102 5.93 0.24 -12.26
N ASP A 103 4.92 0.66 -11.53
CA ASP A 103 4.37 2.01 -11.49
C ASP A 103 3.76 2.24 -10.10
N ILE A 104 3.65 3.50 -9.67
CA ILE A 104 3.15 3.86 -8.33
C ILE A 104 1.74 4.44 -8.42
N CYS A 105 1.54 5.42 -9.29
CA CYS A 105 0.25 6.09 -9.47
C CYS A 105 0.02 6.57 -10.91
N GLY A 106 0.86 6.18 -11.85
CA GLY A 106 0.72 6.48 -13.27
C GLY A 106 -0.39 5.67 -13.94
N ASP A 107 -0.48 5.73 -15.26
CA ASP A 107 -1.56 5.11 -16.01
C ASP A 107 -1.54 3.58 -15.96
N GLN A 108 -0.34 2.96 -15.81
CA GLN A 108 -0.24 1.51 -15.65
C GLN A 108 -0.81 1.05 -14.30
N ALA A 109 -0.53 1.79 -13.21
CA ALA A 109 -1.08 1.52 -11.90
C ALA A 109 -2.60 1.68 -11.90
N MET A 110 -3.11 2.79 -12.45
CA MET A 110 -4.55 3.06 -12.51
C MET A 110 -5.30 1.98 -13.29
N THR A 111 -4.83 1.63 -14.49
CA THR A 111 -5.41 0.55 -15.30
C THR A 111 -5.40 -0.79 -14.56
N ALA A 112 -4.27 -1.13 -13.93
CA ALA A 112 -4.16 -2.38 -13.18
C ALA A 112 -5.15 -2.47 -12.00
N ILE A 113 -5.42 -1.35 -11.33
CA ILE A 113 -6.37 -1.27 -10.22
C ILE A 113 -7.82 -1.37 -10.73
N GLU A 114 -8.16 -0.69 -11.82
CA GLU A 114 -9.49 -0.73 -12.43
C GLU A 114 -9.87 -2.14 -12.91
N GLU A 115 -8.91 -2.91 -13.41
CA GLU A 115 -9.10 -4.29 -13.87
C GLU A 115 -9.28 -5.32 -12.74
N MET A 116 -9.05 -4.95 -11.47
CA MET A 116 -9.12 -5.89 -10.34
C MET A 116 -10.53 -6.41 -10.09
N HIS A 117 -10.61 -7.68 -9.71
CA HIS A 117 -11.82 -8.33 -9.18
C HIS A 117 -11.65 -8.57 -7.66
N PRO A 118 -12.76 -8.76 -6.91
CA PRO A 118 -12.68 -9.14 -5.50
C PRO A 118 -11.77 -10.37 -5.30
N GLY A 119 -10.84 -10.26 -4.35
CA GLY A 119 -9.80 -11.26 -4.11
C GLY A 119 -8.47 -11.01 -4.80
N ASP A 120 -8.44 -10.17 -5.85
CA ASP A 120 -7.19 -9.82 -6.53
C ASP A 120 -6.29 -8.94 -5.66
N LYS A 121 -5.00 -9.10 -5.87
CA LYS A 121 -3.96 -8.28 -5.23
C LYS A 121 -2.99 -7.73 -6.27
N VAL A 122 -2.74 -6.43 -6.17
CA VAL A 122 -1.73 -5.71 -6.95
C VAL A 122 -0.67 -5.19 -5.99
N PHE A 123 0.60 -5.31 -6.35
CA PHE A 123 1.71 -4.70 -5.63
C PHE A 123 2.34 -3.62 -6.52
N LEU A 124 2.19 -2.37 -6.11
CA LEU A 124 2.78 -1.22 -6.80
C LEU A 124 4.29 -1.15 -6.56
N ASP A 125 4.99 -0.37 -7.36
CA ASP A 125 6.42 -0.22 -7.21
C ASP A 125 6.80 0.55 -5.94
N ASN A 126 8.10 0.62 -5.67
CA ASN A 126 8.68 1.27 -4.50
C ASN A 126 8.25 2.73 -4.42
N VAL A 127 7.38 3.05 -3.46
CA VAL A 127 6.81 4.40 -3.33
C VAL A 127 7.89 5.49 -3.21
N ARG A 128 9.08 5.15 -2.72
CA ARG A 128 10.22 6.09 -2.65
C ARG A 128 10.90 6.39 -3.98
N MET A 129 10.47 5.77 -5.07
CA MET A 129 10.83 6.17 -6.42
C MET A 129 10.02 7.38 -6.90
N HIS A 130 8.86 7.65 -6.26
CA HIS A 130 8.08 8.84 -6.57
C HIS A 130 8.73 10.10 -5.96
N PRO A 131 8.93 11.16 -6.74
CA PRO A 131 9.68 12.35 -6.29
C PRO A 131 9.01 13.09 -5.14
N GLU A 132 7.69 13.04 -5.03
CA GLU A 132 6.93 13.68 -3.93
C GLU A 132 7.00 12.90 -2.62
N GLU A 133 7.24 11.58 -2.68
CA GLU A 133 7.36 10.73 -1.49
C GLU A 133 8.72 10.87 -0.82
N TYR A 134 9.78 11.02 -1.62
CA TYR A 134 11.14 11.07 -1.10
C TYR A 134 12.07 11.90 -1.99
N GLY A 135 12.99 12.68 -1.39
CA GLY A 135 13.99 13.44 -2.11
C GLY A 135 13.74 14.96 -2.11
N GLU A 136 14.32 15.66 -3.09
CA GLU A 136 14.29 17.13 -3.17
C GLU A 136 12.88 17.70 -3.47
N LYS A 137 12.04 16.92 -4.14
CA LYS A 137 10.66 17.29 -4.48
C LYS A 137 9.64 16.75 -3.48
N LYS A 138 10.09 16.19 -2.36
CA LYS A 138 9.20 15.70 -1.31
C LYS A 138 8.27 16.83 -0.88
N VAL A 139 6.96 16.56 -0.89
CA VAL A 139 5.96 17.52 -0.44
C VAL A 139 6.05 17.75 1.07
N LYS A 140 5.61 18.91 1.51
CA LYS A 140 5.50 19.22 2.94
C LYS A 140 4.31 18.49 3.54
N ALA A 141 4.33 18.33 4.88
CA ALA A 141 3.25 17.65 5.60
C ALA A 141 1.86 18.26 5.35
N GLU A 142 1.77 19.56 5.20
CA GLU A 142 0.55 20.33 4.91
C GLU A 142 -0.02 20.12 3.51
N ASP A 143 0.80 19.62 2.57
CA ASP A 143 0.44 19.44 1.16
C ASP A 143 0.34 17.96 0.75
N GLU A 144 0.48 17.03 1.70
CA GLU A 144 0.54 15.58 1.38
C GLU A 144 -0.75 15.06 0.76
N SER A 145 -1.91 15.55 1.20
CA SER A 145 -3.22 15.17 0.62
C SER A 145 -3.40 15.63 -0.82
N SER A 146 -2.74 16.72 -1.21
CA SER A 146 -2.80 17.24 -2.60
C SER A 146 -1.71 16.67 -3.51
N SER A 147 -0.86 15.76 -3.02
CA SER A 147 0.16 15.11 -3.84
C SER A 147 -0.46 14.26 -4.96
N GLU A 148 0.26 14.11 -6.07
CA GLU A 148 -0.19 13.30 -7.20
C GLU A 148 -0.52 11.87 -6.79
N VAL A 149 0.33 11.25 -5.95
CA VAL A 149 0.13 9.87 -5.46
C VAL A 149 -1.19 9.74 -4.71
N VAL A 150 -1.47 10.67 -3.78
CA VAL A 150 -2.70 10.62 -2.97
C VAL A 150 -3.92 10.90 -3.83
N THR A 151 -3.90 11.97 -4.62
CA THR A 151 -5.03 12.37 -5.47
C THR A 151 -5.42 11.27 -6.45
N ARG A 152 -4.44 10.67 -7.14
CA ARG A 152 -4.73 9.63 -8.13
C ARG A 152 -5.22 8.34 -7.47
N LEU A 153 -4.55 7.85 -6.44
CA LEU A 153 -4.94 6.60 -5.79
C LEU A 153 -6.27 6.71 -5.02
N SER A 154 -6.55 7.85 -4.38
CA SER A 154 -7.84 8.07 -3.72
C SER A 154 -9.02 8.06 -4.70
N SER A 155 -8.82 8.45 -5.96
CA SER A 155 -9.88 8.46 -6.96
C SER A 155 -10.42 7.07 -7.34
N VAL A 156 -9.67 6.01 -7.05
CA VAL A 156 -10.00 4.61 -7.39
C VAL A 156 -10.12 3.71 -6.18
N ALA A 157 -9.94 4.23 -4.99
CA ALA A 157 -9.95 3.47 -3.74
C ALA A 157 -11.13 3.83 -2.84
N ASP A 158 -11.61 2.85 -2.09
CA ASP A 158 -12.71 3.01 -1.12
C ASP A 158 -12.19 3.22 0.30
N ALA A 159 -11.00 2.70 0.63
CA ALA A 159 -10.42 2.77 1.97
C ALA A 159 -8.89 2.65 1.94
N TYR A 160 -8.27 3.15 3.00
CA TYR A 160 -6.84 3.02 3.25
C TYR A 160 -6.61 2.25 4.56
N VAL A 161 -5.78 1.24 4.51
CA VAL A 161 -5.34 0.43 5.65
C VAL A 161 -3.83 0.54 5.81
N THR A 162 -3.35 0.68 7.04
CA THR A 162 -1.90 0.79 7.28
C THR A 162 -1.38 -0.13 8.37
N ASP A 163 -0.42 -0.98 8.00
CA ASP A 163 0.45 -1.75 8.89
C ASP A 163 1.89 -1.22 8.90
N ALA A 164 2.12 -0.04 8.35
CA ALA A 164 3.44 0.54 8.24
C ALA A 164 3.93 1.19 9.56
N PHE A 165 3.72 0.52 10.69
CA PHE A 165 4.02 1.03 12.02
C PHE A 165 5.47 1.52 12.18
N GLY A 166 6.44 0.80 11.64
CA GLY A 166 7.85 1.21 11.66
C GLY A 166 8.16 2.51 10.90
N ALA A 167 7.24 2.96 10.06
CA ALA A 167 7.34 4.20 9.29
C ALA A 167 6.35 5.29 9.73
N ALA A 168 5.44 5.01 10.67
CA ALA A 168 4.34 5.90 11.08
C ALA A 168 4.79 7.26 11.63
N HIS A 169 6.05 7.36 12.11
CA HIS A 169 6.65 8.60 12.57
C HIS A 169 7.10 9.56 11.45
N ARG A 170 6.94 9.15 10.20
CA ARG A 170 7.38 9.93 9.03
C ARG A 170 6.19 10.56 8.34
N ASN A 171 6.31 11.84 8.04
CA ASN A 171 5.38 12.52 7.16
C ASN A 171 5.75 12.16 5.72
N SER A 172 4.86 11.50 5.01
CA SER A 172 4.98 11.29 3.56
C SER A 172 3.62 10.95 2.95
N PRO A 173 3.38 11.30 1.68
CA PRO A 173 2.09 11.14 1.02
C PRO A 173 1.44 9.77 1.24
N THR A 174 2.22 8.69 1.05
CA THR A 174 1.67 7.33 1.18
C THR A 174 1.45 6.87 2.63
N LEU A 175 1.84 7.65 3.63
CA LEU A 175 1.64 7.31 5.06
C LEU A 175 0.53 8.15 5.71
N THR A 176 0.48 9.44 5.42
CA THR A 176 -0.39 10.40 6.12
C THR A 176 -1.34 11.17 5.21
N GLY A 177 -1.09 11.19 3.89
CA GLY A 177 -1.85 12.03 2.96
C GLY A 177 -3.29 11.56 2.68
N PHE A 178 -3.61 10.27 2.92
CA PHE A 178 -4.95 9.72 2.62
C PHE A 178 -6.01 10.05 3.66
N THR A 179 -5.65 10.57 4.83
CA THR A 179 -6.56 10.73 5.99
C THR A 179 -7.72 11.69 5.74
N GLU A 180 -7.59 12.62 4.81
CA GLU A 180 -8.63 13.59 4.45
C GLU A 180 -9.46 13.15 3.23
N GLU A 181 -8.98 12.17 2.46
CA GLU A 181 -9.55 11.80 1.17
C GLU A 181 -10.44 10.56 1.25
N ILE A 182 -10.01 9.53 1.99
CA ILE A 182 -10.72 8.26 2.14
C ILE A 182 -10.65 7.75 3.59
N PRO A 183 -11.60 6.89 4.01
CA PRO A 183 -11.57 6.29 5.35
C PRO A 183 -10.26 5.55 5.63
N CYS A 184 -9.63 5.85 6.77
CA CYS A 184 -8.37 5.25 7.22
C CYS A 184 -8.61 4.30 8.40
N ILE A 185 -7.97 3.10 8.33
CA ILE A 185 -8.09 1.98 9.25
C ILE A 185 -6.69 1.54 9.70
#